data_0fb12c41f181fde35b7c8f7c156d9d7e
#
_entry.id   0fb12c41f181fde35b7c8f7c156d9d7e
#
_cell.length_a   1.000
_cell.length_b   1.000
_cell.length_c   1.000
_cell.angle_alpha   90.00
_cell.angle_beta   90.00
_cell.angle_gamma   90.00
#
_symmetry.space_group_name_H-M   'P 1'
#
loop_
_entity.id
_entity.type
_entity.pdbx_description
1 polymer ?
#
loop_
_entity_poly.entity_id
_entity_poly.type
_entity_poly.pdbx_seq_one_letter_code
_entity_poly.pdbx_strand_id
1 'polypeptide(L)'
;MRDGLMAQVRKGTTAWIVLTVLEKRGELYGYGLRHEVFVKSKGLFPIQEGSLYPLLKKMERKRWVTSRLQRVAGRDRRYYRISPRGRHVLGQYRREWQLLSAVLDSFGCLHA
;
A
#
# COMPACT_ATOMS: atom_id res chain seq x y z
N MET A 1 16.70 14.10 8.47
CA MET A 1 16.18 13.91 8.19
C MET A 1 16.06 13.35 7.19
N ARG A 2 16.25 12.85 6.85
CA ARG A 2 16.09 12.27 6.04
C ARG A 2 14.98 11.90 5.48
N ASP A 3 14.14 11.91 5.97
CA ASP A 3 12.86 11.50 5.56
C ASP A 3 12.10 12.51 4.79
N GLY A 4 12.41 13.71 4.84
CA GLY A 4 11.78 14.87 4.29
C GLY A 4 10.92 14.66 3.06
N LEU A 5 11.49 14.84 1.88
CA LEU A 5 10.73 14.80 0.63
C LEU A 5 10.23 13.40 0.30
N MET A 6 11.08 12.39 0.50
CA MET A 6 10.69 11.02 0.21
C MET A 6 9.53 10.57 1.10
N ALA A 7 9.54 10.99 2.37
CA ALA A 7 8.45 10.65 3.26
C ALA A 7 7.12 11.23 2.77
N GLN A 8 7.14 12.44 2.24
CA GLN A 8 5.95 13.05 1.69
C GLN A 8 5.42 12.29 0.48
N VAL A 9 6.30 11.86 -0.39
CA VAL A 9 5.91 11.08 -1.57
C VAL A 9 5.33 9.73 -1.14
N ARG A 10 6.01 9.04 -0.20
CA ARG A 10 5.51 7.75 0.28
C ARG A 10 4.14 7.88 0.94
N LYS A 11 3.91 8.97 1.67
CA LYS A 11 2.66 9.13 2.39
C LYS A 11 1.44 9.05 1.48
N GLY A 12 1.57 9.59 0.26
CA GLY A 12 0.46 9.56 -0.68
C GLY A 12 0.33 8.28 -1.47
N THR A 13 1.31 7.37 -1.37
CA THR A 13 1.33 6.17 -2.22
C THR A 13 1.30 4.86 -1.45
N THR A 14 1.39 4.91 -0.13
CA THR A 14 1.46 3.68 0.67
C THR A 14 0.22 2.81 0.50
N ALA A 15 -0.96 3.39 0.60
CA ALA A 15 -2.20 2.63 0.45
C ALA A 15 -2.28 1.99 -0.94
N TRP A 16 -1.87 2.73 -1.95
CA TRP A 16 -1.86 2.23 -3.33
C TRP A 16 -0.96 1.00 -3.44
N ILE A 17 0.25 1.07 -2.89
CA ILE A 17 1.20 -0.05 -2.95
C ILE A 17 0.66 -1.25 -2.18
N VAL A 18 0.09 -1.02 -1.00
CA VAL A 18 -0.46 -2.11 -0.18
C VAL A 18 -1.57 -2.83 -0.93
N LEU A 19 -2.50 -2.09 -1.52
CA LEU A 19 -3.59 -2.70 -2.28
C LEU A 19 -3.06 -3.45 -3.49
N THR A 20 -2.05 -2.92 -4.17
CA THR A 20 -1.46 -3.57 -5.32
C THR A 20 -0.82 -4.90 -4.94
N VAL A 21 -0.09 -4.92 -3.84
CA VAL A 21 0.55 -6.15 -3.36
C VAL A 21 -0.50 -7.20 -3.01
N LEU A 22 -1.57 -6.79 -2.32
CA LEU A 22 -2.64 -7.72 -1.98
C LEU A 22 -3.34 -8.27 -3.23
N GLU A 23 -3.52 -7.44 -4.24
CA GLU A 23 -4.11 -7.91 -5.49
C GLU A 23 -3.25 -8.99 -6.14
N LYS A 24 -1.95 -8.77 -6.16
CA LYS A 24 -1.04 -9.68 -6.85
C LYS A 24 -0.73 -10.94 -6.05
N ARG A 25 -0.66 -10.83 -4.74
CA ARG A 25 -0.28 -11.97 -3.89
C ARG A 25 -1.49 -12.72 -3.33
N GLY A 26 -2.65 -12.14 -3.38
CA GLY A 26 -3.87 -12.74 -2.87
C GLY A 26 -4.12 -12.40 -1.43
N GLU A 27 -3.49 -13.13 -0.51
CA GLU A 27 -3.76 -12.95 0.91
C GLU A 27 -2.44 -12.93 1.67
N LEU A 28 -2.27 -11.92 2.52
CA LEU A 28 -1.05 -11.78 3.30
C LEU A 28 -1.39 -11.27 4.70
N TYR A 29 -0.60 -11.68 5.68
CA TYR A 29 -0.67 -11.08 7.01
C TYR A 29 0.33 -9.91 7.07
N GLY A 30 0.22 -9.11 8.16
CA GLY A 30 0.95 -7.84 8.22
C GLY A 30 2.44 -7.94 7.97
N TYR A 31 3.11 -8.90 8.64
CA TYR A 31 4.54 -9.04 8.45
C TYR A 31 4.88 -9.42 7.01
N GLY A 32 4.13 -10.37 6.45
CA GLY A 32 4.36 -10.79 5.07
C GLY A 32 4.19 -9.65 4.08
N LEU A 33 3.19 -8.81 4.34
CA LEU A 33 2.94 -7.64 3.50
C LEU A 33 4.10 -6.65 3.56
N ARG A 34 4.57 -6.34 4.78
CA ARG A 34 5.71 -5.44 4.96
C ARG A 34 6.97 -5.99 4.29
N HIS A 35 7.19 -7.29 4.45
CA HIS A 35 8.36 -7.94 3.86
C HIS A 35 8.33 -7.85 2.35
N GLU A 36 7.17 -8.14 1.76
CA GLU A 36 7.03 -8.09 0.31
C GLU A 36 7.33 -6.70 -0.24
N VAL A 37 6.80 -5.67 0.42
CA VAL A 37 7.03 -4.29 -0.01
C VAL A 37 8.50 -3.91 0.13
N PHE A 38 9.12 -4.31 1.25
CA PHE A 38 10.52 -3.99 1.49
C PHE A 38 11.41 -4.62 0.42
N VAL A 39 11.20 -5.90 0.14
CA VAL A 39 12.04 -6.63 -0.81
C VAL A 39 11.84 -6.08 -2.22
N LYS A 40 10.60 -5.88 -2.64
CA LYS A 40 10.35 -5.40 -4.00
C LYS A 40 10.83 -3.99 -4.23
N SER A 41 10.82 -3.17 -3.21
CA SER A 41 11.32 -1.79 -3.33
C SER A 41 12.82 -1.69 -3.10
N LYS A 42 13.48 -2.80 -2.83
CA LYS A 42 14.91 -2.84 -2.50
C LYS A 42 15.23 -1.90 -1.33
N GLY A 43 14.33 -1.90 -0.35
CA GLY A 43 14.48 -1.11 0.84
C GLY A 43 14.11 0.35 0.73
N LEU A 44 13.72 0.82 -0.46
CA LEU A 44 13.35 2.22 -0.65
C LEU A 44 12.00 2.58 -0.04
N PHE A 45 11.18 1.57 0.23
CA PHE A 45 9.83 1.81 0.70
C PHE A 45 9.54 0.99 1.97
N PRO A 46 10.24 1.30 3.07
CA PRO A 46 9.99 0.58 4.31
C PRO A 46 8.67 1.05 4.93
N ILE A 47 7.86 0.10 5.35
CA ILE A 47 6.62 0.41 6.06
C ILE A 47 6.79 -0.09 7.48
N GLN A 48 6.70 0.82 8.43
CA GLN A 48 6.83 0.46 9.83
C GLN A 48 5.53 -0.13 10.33
N GLU A 49 5.64 -1.03 11.29
CA GLU A 49 4.50 -1.69 11.87
C GLU A 49 3.49 -0.69 12.42
N GLY A 50 3.98 0.34 13.09
CA GLY A 50 3.13 1.38 13.65
C GLY A 50 2.35 2.18 12.62
N SER A 51 2.79 2.16 11.36
CA SER A 51 2.09 2.85 10.28
C SER A 51 1.16 1.90 9.53
N LEU A 52 1.56 0.64 9.39
CA LEU A 52 0.82 -0.31 8.58
C LEU A 52 -0.52 -0.70 9.20
N TYR A 53 -0.53 -1.02 10.50
CA TYR A 53 -1.76 -1.54 11.10
C TYR A 53 -2.89 -0.52 11.15
N PRO A 54 -2.63 0.75 11.50
CA PRO A 54 -3.68 1.76 11.38
C PRO A 54 -4.19 1.94 9.96
N LEU A 55 -3.30 1.83 8.97
CA LEU A 55 -3.70 1.92 7.57
C LEU A 55 -4.60 0.75 7.18
N LEU A 56 -4.22 -0.47 7.56
CA LEU A 56 -5.04 -1.64 7.27
C LEU A 56 -6.42 -1.54 7.92
N LYS A 57 -6.48 -1.05 9.15
CA LYS A 57 -7.76 -0.84 9.81
C LYS A 57 -8.61 0.18 9.08
N LYS A 58 -8.00 1.26 8.62
CA LYS A 58 -8.72 2.28 7.87
C LYS A 58 -9.25 1.71 6.56
N MET A 59 -8.43 0.93 5.86
CA MET A 59 -8.85 0.32 4.62
C MET A 59 -9.95 -0.70 4.82
N GLU A 60 -9.93 -1.40 5.94
CA GLU A 60 -10.98 -2.34 6.27
C GLU A 60 -12.30 -1.61 6.56
N ARG A 61 -12.24 -0.50 7.28
CA ARG A 61 -13.43 0.32 7.50
C ARG A 61 -14.01 0.85 6.20
N LYS A 62 -13.16 1.17 5.25
CA LYS A 62 -13.61 1.62 3.92
C LYS A 62 -14.00 0.47 3.01
N ARG A 63 -13.87 -0.76 3.49
CA ARG A 63 -14.20 -1.97 2.76
C ARG A 63 -13.35 -2.18 1.52
N TRP A 64 -12.15 -1.63 1.53
CA TRP A 64 -11.17 -1.88 0.47
C TRP A 64 -10.50 -3.23 0.65
N VAL A 65 -10.42 -3.70 1.90
CA VAL A 65 -9.86 -5.00 2.22
C VAL A 65 -10.77 -5.70 3.21
N THR A 66 -10.67 -7.03 3.26
CA THR A 66 -11.31 -7.84 4.28
C THR A 66 -10.20 -8.59 5.03
N SER A 67 -10.50 -9.06 6.22
CA SER A 67 -9.51 -9.78 7.01
C SER A 67 -10.13 -10.97 7.69
N ARG A 68 -9.27 -11.92 8.07
CA ARG A 68 -9.68 -13.09 8.85
C ARG A 68 -8.54 -13.48 9.78
N LEU A 69 -8.90 -14.09 10.89
CA LEU A 69 -7.91 -14.65 11.80
C LEU A 69 -7.63 -16.08 11.42
N GLN A 70 -6.37 -16.47 11.53
CA GLN A 70 -5.97 -17.88 11.37
C GLN A 70 -4.92 -18.20 12.40
N ARG A 71 -5.05 -19.38 13.02
CA ARG A 71 -4.07 -19.84 13.97
C ARG A 71 -2.96 -20.56 13.23
N VAL A 72 -1.74 -20.10 13.43
CA VAL A 72 -0.56 -20.66 12.77
C VAL A 72 0.51 -20.87 13.83
N ALA A 73 0.92 -22.12 14.05
CA ALA A 73 1.96 -22.45 15.02
C ALA A 73 1.66 -21.88 16.40
N GLY A 74 0.39 -21.99 16.84
CA GLY A 74 -0.03 -21.53 18.16
C GLY A 74 -0.25 -20.04 18.30
N ARG A 75 -0.15 -19.30 17.23
CA ARG A 75 -0.33 -17.85 17.25
C ARG A 75 -1.43 -17.44 16.28
N ASP A 76 -2.21 -16.44 16.69
CA ASP A 76 -3.23 -15.90 15.81
C ASP A 76 -2.60 -14.90 14.87
N ARG A 77 -2.90 -15.05 13.58
CA ARG A 77 -2.46 -14.12 12.55
C ARG A 77 -3.67 -13.60 11.81
N ARG A 78 -3.70 -12.29 11.55
CA ARG A 78 -4.76 -11.70 10.76
C ARG A 78 -4.28 -11.55 9.34
N TYR A 79 -5.00 -12.20 8.43
CA TYR A 79 -4.70 -12.15 7.01
C TYR A 79 -5.64 -11.20 6.32
N TYR A 80 -5.11 -10.45 5.38
CA TYR A 80 -5.85 -9.43 4.62
C TYR A 80 -5.88 -9.78 3.16
N ARG A 81 -7.01 -9.48 2.53
CA ARG A 81 -7.13 -9.63 1.07
C ARG A 81 -7.89 -8.43 0.53
N ILE A 82 -7.62 -8.11 -0.73
CA ILE A 82 -8.32 -7.01 -1.38
C ILE A 82 -9.76 -7.42 -1.70
N SER A 83 -10.68 -6.47 -1.58
CA SER A 83 -12.09 -6.68 -1.93
C SER A 83 -12.34 -6.18 -3.36
N PRO A 84 -13.52 -6.49 -3.94
CA PRO A 84 -13.89 -5.87 -5.23
C PRO A 84 -13.86 -4.36 -5.18
N ARG A 85 -14.27 -3.77 -4.05
CA ARG A 85 -14.21 -2.33 -3.88
C ARG A 85 -12.77 -1.83 -3.88
N GLY A 86 -11.86 -2.58 -3.24
CA GLY A 86 -10.44 -2.23 -3.25
C GLY A 86 -9.85 -2.27 -4.66
N ARG A 87 -10.28 -3.23 -5.48
CA ARG A 87 -9.84 -3.27 -6.87
C ARG A 87 -10.30 -2.05 -7.65
N HIS A 88 -11.53 -1.61 -7.39
CA HIS A 88 -12.04 -0.40 -8.00
C HIS A 88 -11.19 0.80 -7.60
N VAL A 89 -10.83 0.88 -6.32
CA VAL A 89 -9.97 1.95 -5.81
C VAL A 89 -8.60 1.93 -6.48
N LEU A 90 -8.06 0.74 -6.74
CA LEU A 90 -6.79 0.64 -7.48
C LEU A 90 -6.89 1.30 -8.85
N GLY A 91 -8.00 1.08 -9.54
CA GLY A 91 -8.22 1.73 -10.82
C GLY A 91 -8.25 3.24 -10.70
N GLN A 92 -8.86 3.75 -9.63
CA GLN A 92 -8.89 5.17 -9.38
C GLN A 92 -7.51 5.73 -9.11
N TYR A 93 -6.68 5.04 -8.32
CA TYR A 93 -5.30 5.45 -8.07
C TYR A 93 -4.54 5.58 -9.39
N ARG A 94 -4.67 4.59 -10.28
CA ARG A 94 -3.97 4.63 -11.55
C ARG A 94 -4.39 5.83 -12.39
N ARG A 95 -5.68 6.10 -12.45
CA ARG A 95 -6.18 7.24 -13.24
C ARG A 95 -5.73 8.57 -12.66
N GLU A 96 -5.82 8.69 -11.33
CA GLU A 96 -5.40 9.93 -10.66
C GLU A 96 -3.91 10.18 -10.87
N TRP A 97 -3.11 9.13 -10.77
CA TRP A 97 -1.68 9.25 -10.98
C TRP A 97 -1.34 9.68 -12.41
N GLN A 98 -2.05 9.09 -13.37
CA GLN A 98 -1.82 9.46 -14.77
C GLN A 98 -2.15 10.93 -15.03
N LEU A 99 -3.23 11.41 -14.43
CA LEU A 99 -3.60 12.81 -14.55
C LEU A 99 -2.57 13.70 -13.88
N LEU A 100 -2.14 13.35 -12.69
CA LEU A 100 -1.12 14.12 -11.98
C LEU A 100 0.19 14.13 -12.74
N SER A 101 0.61 12.98 -13.27
CA SER A 101 1.84 12.89 -14.02
C SER A 101 1.81 13.81 -15.26
N ALA A 102 0.66 13.86 -15.94
CA ALA A 102 0.52 14.73 -17.10
C ALA A 102 0.63 16.20 -16.69
N VAL A 103 0.03 16.57 -15.57
CA VAL A 103 0.14 17.93 -15.07
C VAL A 103 1.59 18.27 -14.73
N LEU A 104 2.26 17.38 -13.97
CA LEU A 104 3.65 17.61 -13.61
C LEU A 104 4.53 17.72 -14.85
N ASP A 105 4.27 16.88 -15.82
CA ASP A 105 5.05 16.91 -17.06
C ASP A 105 4.85 18.20 -17.82
N SER A 106 3.62 18.72 -17.82
CA SER A 106 3.32 19.97 -18.53
C SER A 106 4.07 21.16 -17.95
N PHE A 107 4.45 21.09 -16.69
CA PHE A 107 5.26 22.12 -16.04
C PHE A 107 6.75 21.84 -16.12
N GLY A 108 7.15 20.70 -16.71
CA GLY A 108 8.56 20.34 -16.76
C GLY A 108 9.12 19.78 -15.46
N CYS A 109 8.27 19.42 -14.52
CA CYS A 109 8.73 18.97 -13.19
C CYS A 109 9.51 17.66 -13.23
N LEU A 110 9.25 16.81 -14.21
CA LEU A 110 9.84 15.49 -14.29
C LEU A 110 11.13 15.44 -15.10
N HIS A 111 11.55 16.56 -15.66
CA HIS A 111 12.74 16.65 -16.50
C HIS A 111 13.65 17.76 -15.99
N ALA A 112 14.92 17.51 -16.07
CA ALA A 112 15.92 18.50 -15.65
C ALA A 112 16.16 19.54 -16.72
#